data_247d8a904d32e0b174eb2daff51e0abc
#
_entry.id   247d8a904d32e0b174eb2daff51e0abc
#
_cell.length_a   1.000
_cell.length_b   1.000
_cell.length_c   1.000
_cell.angle_alpha   90.00
_cell.angle_beta   90.00
_cell.angle_gamma   90.00
#
_symmetry.space_group_name_H-M   'P 1'
#
loop_
_entity.id
_entity.type
_entity.pdbx_description
1 polymer ?
#
loop_
_entity_poly.entity_id
_entity_poly.type
_entity_poly.pdbx_seq_one_letter_code
_entity_poly.pdbx_strand_id
1 'polypeptide(L)'
;MERHLGGQRVDIREPSDRFSYLFDRFLAKFVDYLLALSLEHAGFLLGSSWLAWLAATAYILVADGLPGGKSLGKRLTGMKVLGRSGHPCTYFESTVRNLPLGAAYILSLIPWVGWILGLAVVAIESMILVGMPSDRRFGDDLAGTLVRKQEITGGESGQERTADSSRDGTTESSTP
;
A
#
# COMPACT_ATOMS: atom_id res chain seq x y z
N MET A 1 -6.30 -27.19 13.88
CA MET A 1 -7.78 -27.36 13.78
C MET A 1 -8.27 -26.36 12.76
N GLU A 2 -8.28 -26.76 11.48
CA GLU A 2 -8.61 -25.88 10.36
C GLU A 2 -10.13 -25.80 10.21
N ARG A 3 -10.67 -24.60 10.35
CA ARG A 3 -12.08 -24.33 9.98
C ARG A 3 -12.14 -23.81 8.56
N HIS A 4 -12.54 -24.66 7.65
CA HIS A 4 -12.99 -24.26 6.31
C HIS A 4 -14.37 -23.60 6.42
N LEU A 5 -14.41 -22.29 6.33
CA LEU A 5 -15.62 -21.51 6.08
C LEU A 5 -15.46 -20.80 4.75
N GLY A 6 -16.06 -21.37 3.70
CA GLY A 6 -16.38 -20.67 2.44
C GLY A 6 -15.26 -19.85 1.80
N GLY A 7 -14.29 -20.48 1.14
CA GLY A 7 -13.55 -19.87 0.02
C GLY A 7 -12.62 -18.68 0.24
N GLN A 8 -12.54 -18.09 1.43
CA GLN A 8 -11.55 -17.07 1.79
C GLN A 8 -10.67 -17.62 2.90
N ARG A 9 -9.39 -17.83 2.62
CA ARG A 9 -8.39 -18.01 3.67
C ARG A 9 -8.36 -16.73 4.50
N VAL A 10 -8.94 -16.78 5.68
CA VAL A 10 -8.69 -15.77 6.71
C VAL A 10 -7.28 -16.06 7.21
N ASP A 11 -6.33 -15.30 6.72
CA ASP A 11 -4.95 -15.35 7.16
C ASP A 11 -4.91 -14.80 8.59
N ILE A 12 -5.03 -15.69 9.58
CA ILE A 12 -4.93 -15.33 11.01
C ILE A 12 -3.43 -15.12 11.25
N ARG A 13 -2.97 -13.89 11.01
CA ARG A 13 -1.59 -13.50 11.33
C ARG A 13 -1.36 -13.59 12.83
N GLU A 14 -0.23 -14.13 13.21
CA GLU A 14 0.27 -14.06 14.58
C GLU A 14 0.28 -12.59 15.06
N PRO A 15 -0.01 -12.31 16.34
CA PRO A 15 -0.04 -10.94 16.87
C PRO A 15 1.24 -10.15 16.61
N SER A 16 2.39 -10.81 16.63
CA SER A 16 3.70 -10.23 16.29
C SER A 16 3.79 -9.78 14.83
N ASP A 17 3.24 -10.57 13.91
CA ASP A 17 3.23 -10.28 12.48
C ASP A 17 2.29 -9.12 12.17
N ARG A 18 1.18 -9.03 12.90
CA ARG A 18 0.23 -7.92 12.78
C ARG A 18 0.85 -6.61 13.22
N PHE A 19 1.55 -6.59 14.35
CA PHE A 19 2.23 -5.38 14.83
C PHE A 19 3.31 -4.91 13.84
N SER A 20 4.15 -5.82 13.35
CA SER A 20 5.16 -5.52 12.34
C SER A 20 4.53 -4.96 11.05
N TYR A 21 3.43 -5.54 10.60
CA TYR A 21 2.69 -5.07 9.43
C TYR A 21 2.11 -3.66 9.62
N LEU A 22 1.50 -3.38 10.77
CA LEU A 22 0.96 -2.05 11.08
C LEU A 22 2.08 -1.01 11.20
N PHE A 23 3.19 -1.38 11.81
CA PHE A 23 4.38 -0.54 11.93
C PHE A 23 4.97 -0.19 10.55
N ASP A 24 5.13 -1.17 9.67
CA ASP A 24 5.59 -0.96 8.30
C ASP A 24 4.65 -0.01 7.52
N ARG A 25 3.33 -0.15 7.71
CA ARG A 25 2.33 0.78 7.12
C ARG A 25 2.47 2.20 7.65
N PHE A 26 2.66 2.34 8.95
CA PHE A 26 2.89 3.64 9.59
C PHE A 26 4.18 4.27 9.05
N LEU A 27 5.28 3.51 9.05
CA LEU A 27 6.58 3.97 8.57
C LEU A 27 6.51 4.40 7.10
N ALA A 28 5.86 3.62 6.24
CA ALA A 28 5.66 3.98 4.85
C ALA A 28 4.93 5.33 4.70
N LYS A 29 3.84 5.53 5.44
CA LYS A 29 3.10 6.80 5.41
C LYS A 29 3.89 7.96 6.02
N PHE A 30 4.64 7.72 7.07
CA PHE A 30 5.51 8.71 7.66
C PHE A 30 6.54 9.25 6.66
N VAL A 31 7.19 8.35 5.91
CA VAL A 31 8.12 8.73 4.83
C VAL A 31 7.41 9.51 3.73
N ASP A 32 6.21 9.11 3.31
CA ASP A 32 5.42 9.83 2.31
C ASP A 32 5.07 11.25 2.79
N TYR A 33 4.73 11.43 4.07
CA TYR A 33 4.48 12.75 4.64
C TYR A 33 5.73 13.61 4.75
N LEU A 34 6.87 13.04 5.13
CA LEU A 34 8.14 13.76 5.14
C LEU A 34 8.49 14.28 3.74
N LEU A 35 8.22 13.49 2.70
CA LEU A 35 8.43 13.92 1.33
C LEU A 35 7.48 15.06 0.94
N ALA A 36 6.20 14.97 1.29
CA ALA A 36 5.23 16.04 1.04
C ALA A 36 5.62 17.34 1.75
N LEU A 37 6.04 17.28 3.01
CA LEU A 37 6.56 18.43 3.76
C LEU A 37 7.83 19.02 3.14
N SER A 38 8.73 18.16 2.65
CA SER A 38 9.94 18.59 1.94
C SER A 38 9.62 19.34 0.66
N LEU A 39 8.61 18.86 -0.09
CA LEU A 39 8.11 19.53 -1.30
C LEU A 39 7.54 20.92 -0.97
N GLU A 40 6.73 21.00 0.09
CA GLU A 40 6.14 22.27 0.54
C GLU A 40 7.23 23.27 0.96
N HIS A 41 8.20 22.80 1.76
CA HIS A 41 9.31 23.64 2.22
C HIS A 41 10.19 24.11 1.05
N ALA A 42 10.49 23.24 0.10
CA ALA A 42 11.24 23.61 -1.10
C ALA A 42 10.52 24.70 -1.93
N GLY A 43 9.20 24.59 -2.08
CA GLY A 43 8.44 25.61 -2.78
C GLY A 43 8.35 26.94 -2.03
N PHE A 44 8.31 26.91 -0.72
CA PHE A 44 8.42 28.13 0.08
C PHE A 44 9.74 28.85 -0.18
N LEU A 45 10.87 28.13 -0.22
CA LEU A 45 12.20 28.68 -0.52
C LEU A 45 12.29 29.24 -1.96
N LEU A 46 11.52 28.66 -2.89
CA LEU A 46 11.46 29.10 -4.29
C LEU A 46 10.46 30.26 -4.51
N GLY A 47 9.82 30.76 -3.46
CA GLY A 47 8.87 31.88 -3.52
C GLY A 47 7.50 31.50 -4.10
N SER A 48 7.17 30.22 -4.18
CA SER A 48 5.92 29.72 -4.77
C SER A 48 5.16 28.78 -3.83
N SER A 49 4.84 29.26 -2.62
CA SER A 49 4.24 28.45 -1.55
C SER A 49 2.95 27.74 -1.94
N TRP A 50 2.07 28.39 -2.72
CA TRP A 50 0.79 27.79 -3.12
C TRP A 50 0.96 26.65 -4.14
N LEU A 51 1.93 26.74 -5.07
CA LEU A 51 2.25 25.64 -6.00
C LEU A 51 2.84 24.46 -5.27
N ALA A 52 3.71 24.71 -4.29
CA ALA A 52 4.29 23.68 -3.47
C ALA A 52 3.23 22.94 -2.64
N TRP A 53 2.32 23.68 -2.06
CA TRP A 53 1.20 23.12 -1.32
C TRP A 53 0.31 22.24 -2.23
N LEU A 54 -0.03 22.69 -3.44
CA LEU A 54 -0.77 21.89 -4.40
C LEU A 54 -0.01 20.62 -4.79
N ALA A 55 1.30 20.73 -5.02
CA ALA A 55 2.13 19.57 -5.35
C ALA A 55 2.21 18.55 -4.20
N ALA A 56 2.35 19.01 -2.96
CA ALA A 56 2.33 18.16 -1.77
C ALA A 56 0.98 17.45 -1.59
N THR A 57 -0.12 18.18 -1.75
CA THR A 57 -1.49 17.62 -1.70
C THR A 57 -1.68 16.58 -2.80
N ALA A 58 -1.33 16.91 -4.04
CA ALA A 58 -1.43 16.01 -5.17
C ALA A 58 -0.59 14.74 -4.94
N TYR A 59 0.64 14.89 -4.41
CA TYR A 59 1.47 13.74 -4.05
C TYR A 59 0.77 12.85 -3.03
N ILE A 60 0.26 13.39 -1.92
CA ILE A 60 -0.45 12.61 -0.88
C ILE A 60 -1.61 11.80 -1.50
N LEU A 61 -2.37 12.40 -2.42
CA LEU A 61 -3.51 11.76 -3.04
C LEU A 61 -3.12 10.65 -4.02
N VAL A 62 -2.10 10.87 -4.86
CA VAL A 62 -1.77 9.96 -5.96
C VAL A 62 -0.63 8.98 -5.66
N ALA A 63 0.08 9.15 -4.54
CA ALA A 63 1.31 8.42 -4.24
C ALA A 63 1.16 6.89 -4.33
N ASP A 64 0.04 6.35 -3.88
CA ASP A 64 -0.23 4.91 -3.91
C ASP A 64 -0.58 4.38 -5.32
N GLY A 65 -0.91 5.27 -6.26
CA GLY A 65 -1.14 4.96 -7.67
C GLY A 65 0.13 5.02 -8.54
N LEU A 66 1.29 5.32 -7.96
CA LEU A 66 2.56 5.29 -8.68
C LEU A 66 2.87 3.87 -9.22
N PRO A 67 3.75 3.74 -10.24
CA PRO A 67 4.01 2.46 -10.89
C PRO A 67 4.24 1.31 -9.92
N GLY A 68 3.46 0.24 -10.10
CA GLY A 68 3.47 -0.94 -9.23
C GLY A 68 2.57 -0.84 -7.99
N GLY A 69 1.74 0.22 -7.86
CA GLY A 69 0.87 0.41 -6.70
C GLY A 69 1.66 0.73 -5.41
N LYS A 70 2.77 1.44 -5.54
CA LYS A 70 3.71 1.69 -4.44
C LYS A 70 4.07 3.17 -4.37
N SER A 71 3.74 3.83 -3.26
CA SER A 71 4.34 5.11 -2.89
C SER A 71 5.84 4.95 -2.60
N LEU A 72 6.55 6.06 -2.48
CA LEU A 72 7.98 6.01 -2.13
C LEU A 72 8.20 5.39 -0.75
N GLY A 73 7.40 5.73 0.25
CA GLY A 73 7.46 5.09 1.56
C GLY A 73 7.16 3.60 1.51
N LYS A 74 6.20 3.15 0.68
CA LYS A 74 5.88 1.73 0.50
C LYS A 74 6.94 0.94 -0.25
N ARG A 75 7.70 1.59 -1.12
CA ARG A 75 8.87 0.96 -1.75
C ARG A 75 9.94 0.61 -0.73
N LEU A 76 10.17 1.49 0.25
CA LEU A 76 11.14 1.27 1.33
C LEU A 76 10.73 0.13 2.27
N THR A 77 9.43 -0.01 2.55
CA THR A 77 8.91 -1.03 3.47
C THR A 77 8.50 -2.34 2.76
N GLY A 78 8.73 -2.45 1.44
CA GLY A 78 8.36 -3.65 0.68
C GLY A 78 6.85 -3.89 0.56
N MET A 79 6.04 -2.84 0.68
CA MET A 79 4.59 -2.92 0.59
C MET A 79 4.07 -2.53 -0.79
N LYS A 80 2.92 -3.09 -1.16
CA LYS A 80 2.18 -2.71 -2.38
C LYS A 80 0.69 -2.60 -2.11
N VAL A 81 0.03 -1.76 -2.88
CA VAL A 81 -1.42 -1.61 -2.89
C VAL A 81 -1.98 -2.30 -4.12
N LEU A 82 -2.98 -3.11 -3.89
CA LEU A 82 -3.72 -3.82 -4.94
C LEU A 82 -5.17 -3.34 -4.94
N GLY A 83 -5.72 -3.15 -6.13
CA GLY A 83 -7.15 -2.95 -6.35
C GLY A 83 -7.94 -4.24 -6.10
N ARG A 84 -9.25 -4.14 -6.15
CA ARG A 84 -10.19 -5.24 -5.86
C ARG A 84 -9.94 -6.48 -6.72
N SER A 85 -9.53 -6.33 -7.98
CA SER A 85 -9.24 -7.42 -8.92
C SER A 85 -7.77 -7.86 -8.91
N GLY A 86 -6.97 -7.41 -7.94
CA GLY A 86 -5.57 -7.83 -7.79
C GLY A 86 -4.57 -7.05 -8.64
N HIS A 87 -5.01 -6.12 -9.48
CA HIS A 87 -4.11 -5.23 -10.22
C HIS A 87 -3.41 -4.21 -9.29
N PRO A 88 -2.28 -3.64 -9.68
CA PRO A 88 -1.68 -2.52 -8.96
C PRO A 88 -2.67 -1.36 -8.83
N CYS A 89 -2.65 -0.67 -7.67
CA CYS A 89 -3.51 0.47 -7.40
C CYS A 89 -3.37 1.54 -8.50
N THR A 90 -4.50 1.97 -9.04
CA THR A 90 -4.55 3.06 -10.02
C THR A 90 -4.50 4.44 -9.34
N TYR A 91 -4.24 5.49 -10.12
CA TYR A 91 -4.27 6.87 -9.60
C TYR A 91 -5.63 7.26 -9.03
N PHE A 92 -6.71 6.81 -9.66
CA PHE A 92 -8.07 7.06 -9.16
C PHE A 92 -8.32 6.37 -7.82
N GLU A 93 -8.02 5.08 -7.71
CA GLU A 93 -8.15 4.34 -6.45
C GLU A 93 -7.25 4.93 -5.36
N SER A 94 -6.03 5.38 -5.72
CA SER A 94 -5.12 6.08 -4.81
C SER A 94 -5.75 7.36 -4.28
N THR A 95 -6.33 8.17 -5.16
CA THR A 95 -6.99 9.42 -4.78
C THR A 95 -8.16 9.15 -3.84
N VAL A 96 -9.05 8.24 -4.19
CA VAL A 96 -10.22 7.90 -3.37
C VAL A 96 -9.81 7.40 -1.98
N ARG A 97 -8.84 6.49 -1.90
CA ARG A 97 -8.39 5.93 -0.61
C ARG A 97 -7.63 6.92 0.28
N ASN A 98 -6.93 7.88 -0.32
CA ASN A 98 -6.17 8.90 0.41
C ASN A 98 -6.99 10.19 0.61
N LEU A 99 -8.25 10.23 0.19
CA LEU A 99 -9.12 11.40 0.32
C LEU A 99 -9.29 11.86 1.79
N PRO A 100 -9.49 10.98 2.79
CA PRO A 100 -9.53 11.40 4.19
C PRO A 100 -8.22 12.05 4.65
N LEU A 101 -7.08 11.50 4.23
CA LEU A 101 -5.76 12.04 4.59
C LEU A 101 -5.47 13.36 3.85
N GLY A 102 -5.89 13.48 2.58
CA GLY A 102 -5.83 14.74 1.84
C GLY A 102 -6.71 15.81 2.47
N ALA A 103 -7.92 15.45 2.92
CA ALA A 103 -8.79 16.34 3.65
C ALA A 103 -8.15 16.80 4.98
N ALA A 104 -7.52 15.88 5.72
CA ALA A 104 -6.77 16.21 6.94
C ALA A 104 -5.67 17.23 6.67
N TYR A 105 -4.92 17.05 5.57
CA TYR A 105 -3.87 17.97 5.16
C TYR A 105 -4.44 19.34 4.78
N ILE A 106 -5.55 19.39 4.04
CA ILE A 106 -6.23 20.65 3.70
C ILE A 106 -6.77 21.34 4.95
N LEU A 107 -7.40 20.60 5.86
CA LEU A 107 -7.92 21.13 7.12
C LEU A 107 -6.80 21.73 7.99
N SER A 108 -5.61 21.16 7.97
CA SER A 108 -4.48 21.64 8.76
C SER A 108 -4.05 23.08 8.39
N LEU A 109 -4.46 23.59 7.24
CA LEU A 109 -4.20 24.97 6.80
C LEU A 109 -5.08 26.01 7.48
N ILE A 110 -6.21 25.59 8.12
CA ILE A 110 -7.07 26.53 8.85
C ILE A 110 -6.29 27.01 10.09
N PRO A 111 -6.03 28.31 10.24
CA PRO A 111 -5.30 28.84 11.39
C PRO A 111 -5.95 28.42 12.69
N TRP A 112 -5.12 28.13 13.72
CA TRP A 112 -5.50 27.84 15.11
C TRP A 112 -6.24 26.52 15.35
N VAL A 113 -7.16 26.12 14.48
CA VAL A 113 -8.02 24.95 14.69
C VAL A 113 -7.69 23.80 13.71
N GLY A 114 -7.19 24.14 12.53
CA GLY A 114 -7.03 23.19 11.43
C GLY A 114 -6.09 22.03 11.76
N TRP A 115 -5.01 22.25 12.45
CA TRP A 115 -4.08 21.21 12.85
C TRP A 115 -4.72 20.20 13.82
N ILE A 116 -5.61 20.66 14.73
CA ILE A 116 -6.36 19.78 15.65
C ILE A 116 -7.33 18.91 14.84
N LEU A 117 -8.06 19.51 13.89
CA LEU A 117 -8.98 18.79 13.01
C LEU A 117 -8.24 17.80 12.13
N GLY A 118 -7.11 18.20 11.54
CA GLY A 118 -6.27 17.31 10.75
C GLY A 118 -5.77 16.12 11.56
N LEU A 119 -5.28 16.37 12.77
CA LEU A 119 -4.83 15.32 13.69
C LEU A 119 -5.98 14.38 14.08
N ALA A 120 -7.17 14.92 14.32
CA ALA A 120 -8.36 14.12 14.63
C ALA A 120 -8.71 13.15 13.50
N VAL A 121 -8.69 13.60 12.23
CA VAL A 121 -8.93 12.73 11.08
C VAL A 121 -7.87 11.62 11.00
N VAL A 122 -6.60 11.95 11.16
CA VAL A 122 -5.51 10.95 11.15
C VAL A 122 -5.66 9.96 12.30
N ALA A 123 -6.07 10.43 13.49
CA ALA A 123 -6.30 9.56 14.64
C ALA A 123 -7.46 8.60 14.41
N ILE A 124 -8.58 9.07 13.84
CA ILE A 124 -9.73 8.24 13.49
C ILE A 124 -9.33 7.17 12.46
N GLU A 125 -8.65 7.54 11.37
CA GLU A 125 -8.16 6.61 10.36
C GLU A 125 -7.22 5.54 10.95
N SER A 126 -6.35 5.95 11.88
CA SER A 126 -5.43 5.05 12.57
C SER A 126 -6.17 4.12 13.52
N MET A 127 -7.17 4.62 14.22
CA MET A 127 -7.98 3.85 15.14
C MET A 127 -8.82 2.78 14.41
N ILE A 128 -9.39 3.13 13.26
CA ILE A 128 -10.10 2.21 12.38
C ILE A 128 -9.14 1.11 11.89
N LEU A 129 -7.93 1.48 11.45
CA LEU A 129 -6.91 0.52 10.99
C LEU A 129 -6.54 -0.50 12.07
N VAL A 130 -6.35 -0.05 13.31
CA VAL A 130 -5.97 -0.92 14.43
C VAL A 130 -7.14 -1.75 14.94
N GLY A 131 -8.35 -1.16 14.96
CA GLY A 131 -9.55 -1.79 15.51
C GLY A 131 -10.20 -2.82 14.60
N MET A 132 -10.00 -2.73 13.27
CA MET A 132 -10.62 -3.66 12.33
C MET A 132 -9.79 -4.93 12.12
N PRO A 133 -10.41 -6.13 12.21
CA PRO A 133 -9.73 -7.41 11.92
C PRO A 133 -9.21 -7.52 10.49
N SER A 134 -9.78 -6.75 9.55
CA SER A 134 -9.39 -6.73 8.13
C SER A 134 -8.13 -5.91 7.86
N ASP A 135 -7.54 -5.22 8.86
CA ASP A 135 -6.41 -4.31 8.71
C ASP A 135 -6.60 -3.28 7.57
N ARG A 136 -7.84 -2.85 7.33
CA ARG A 136 -8.22 -1.85 6.34
C ARG A 136 -8.56 -0.54 7.01
N ARG A 137 -8.15 0.58 6.39
CA ARG A 137 -8.59 1.91 6.76
C ARG A 137 -9.92 2.24 6.08
N PHE A 138 -10.61 3.26 6.55
CA PHE A 138 -11.84 3.75 5.91
C PHE A 138 -11.62 4.07 4.43
N GLY A 139 -10.54 4.75 4.10
CA GLY A 139 -10.18 5.04 2.71
C GLY A 139 -9.87 3.79 1.87
N ASP A 140 -9.31 2.73 2.47
CA ASP A 140 -9.05 1.46 1.77
C ASP A 140 -10.36 0.77 1.39
N ASP A 141 -11.36 0.79 2.27
CA ASP A 141 -12.69 0.23 2.00
C ASP A 141 -13.45 1.04 0.96
N LEU A 142 -13.38 2.37 1.03
CA LEU A 142 -14.01 3.27 0.08
C LEU A 142 -13.48 3.05 -1.35
N ALA A 143 -12.17 2.86 -1.50
CA ALA A 143 -11.52 2.60 -2.79
C ALA A 143 -11.55 1.12 -3.20
N GLY A 144 -11.97 0.20 -2.32
CA GLY A 144 -11.93 -1.24 -2.57
C GLY A 144 -10.51 -1.78 -2.73
N THR A 145 -9.55 -1.23 -2.03
CA THR A 145 -8.13 -1.58 -2.15
C THR A 145 -7.63 -2.38 -0.96
N LEU A 146 -6.52 -3.09 -1.13
CA LEU A 146 -5.85 -3.89 -0.12
C LEU A 146 -4.35 -3.63 -0.13
N VAL A 147 -3.75 -3.47 1.05
CA VAL A 147 -2.29 -3.38 1.20
C VAL A 147 -1.73 -4.76 1.51
N ARG A 148 -0.71 -5.17 0.78
CA ARG A 148 0.02 -6.43 1.03
C ARG A 148 1.51 -6.16 1.14
N LYS A 149 2.18 -6.90 2.00
CA LYS A 149 3.63 -7.00 2.01
C LYS A 149 4.05 -7.87 0.82
N GLN A 150 5.04 -7.42 0.08
CA GLN A 150 5.60 -8.21 -1.01
C GLN A 150 6.48 -9.27 -0.38
N GLU A 151 6.09 -10.54 -0.46
CA GLU A 151 7.00 -11.62 -0.19
C GLU A 151 8.11 -11.56 -1.24
N ILE A 152 9.35 -11.46 -0.79
CA ILE A 152 10.51 -11.63 -1.66
C ILE A 152 10.57 -13.14 -1.91
N THR A 153 9.87 -13.60 -2.94
CA THR A 153 9.98 -14.97 -3.42
C THR A 153 11.37 -15.09 -4.03
N GLY A 154 12.35 -15.35 -3.20
CA GLY A 154 13.65 -15.84 -3.63
C GLY A 154 13.43 -17.29 -4.07
N GLY A 155 13.35 -17.54 -5.38
CA GLY A 155 13.54 -18.88 -5.92
C GLY A 155 12.35 -19.56 -6.59
N GLU A 156 11.79 -18.98 -7.65
CA GLU A 156 11.02 -19.74 -8.64
C GLU A 156 11.72 -19.84 -10.01
N SER A 157 13.04 -19.95 -10.02
CA SER A 157 13.79 -20.26 -11.25
C SER A 157 14.34 -21.68 -11.30
N GLY A 158 13.92 -22.56 -10.37
CA GLY A 158 14.46 -23.92 -10.26
C GLY A 158 13.53 -25.06 -10.65
N GLN A 159 12.23 -24.83 -10.81
CA GLN A 159 11.28 -25.96 -10.94
C GLN A 159 10.73 -26.20 -12.36
N GLU A 160 11.01 -25.32 -13.30
CA GLU A 160 10.57 -25.49 -14.70
C GLU A 160 11.59 -26.25 -15.58
N ARG A 161 12.81 -26.50 -15.09
CA ARG A 161 13.85 -27.21 -15.87
C ARG A 161 13.88 -28.73 -15.69
N THR A 162 13.15 -29.28 -14.75
CA THR A 162 13.15 -30.76 -14.52
C THR A 162 11.96 -31.49 -15.16
N ALA A 163 10.96 -30.78 -15.68
CA ALA A 163 9.81 -31.41 -16.33
C ALA A 163 10.00 -31.67 -17.84
N ASP A 164 10.99 -31.04 -18.48
CA ASP A 164 11.24 -31.20 -19.92
C ASP A 164 12.31 -32.27 -20.25
N SER A 165 13.07 -32.70 -19.25
CA SER A 165 14.10 -33.73 -19.42
C SER A 165 13.58 -35.17 -19.36
N SER A 166 12.31 -35.39 -19.05
CA SER A 166 11.73 -36.75 -18.92
C SER A 166 10.82 -37.16 -20.08
N ARG A 167 10.75 -36.35 -21.15
CA ARG A 167 9.95 -36.66 -22.33
C ARG A 167 10.68 -37.13 -23.56
N ASP A 168 12.04 -37.17 -23.52
CA ASP A 168 12.83 -37.51 -24.73
C ASP A 168 13.53 -38.87 -24.62
N GLY A 169 12.95 -39.83 -23.96
CA GLY A 169 13.59 -41.13 -23.73
C GLY A 169 12.71 -42.35 -23.92
N THR A 170 11.81 -42.40 -24.92
CA THR A 170 11.17 -43.70 -25.29
C THR A 170 10.63 -43.70 -26.72
N THR A 171 11.53 -43.87 -27.69
CA THR A 171 11.20 -44.53 -28.97
C THR A 171 12.50 -45.00 -29.60
N GLU A 172 12.93 -46.22 -29.34
CA GLU A 172 13.65 -47.04 -30.29
C GLU A 172 13.73 -48.46 -29.75
N SER A 173 13.21 -49.31 -30.52
CA SER A 173 13.53 -50.70 -30.83
C SER A 173 12.37 -51.67 -30.74
N SER A 174 11.85 -52.04 -31.88
CA SER A 174 11.77 -53.46 -32.25
C SER A 174 11.19 -53.63 -33.63
N THR A 175 12.02 -54.00 -34.54
CA THR A 175 11.72 -54.88 -35.66
C THR A 175 12.67 -56.08 -35.57
N PRO A 176 12.35 -57.26 -36.03
CA PRO A 176 12.12 -57.56 -37.44
C PRO A 176 10.75 -58.06 -37.72
#